data_eeaa1699757c898937aedbb8fbcc4d3d
#
_entry.id   eeaa1699757c898937aedbb8fbcc4d3d
#
_cell.length_a   1.000
_cell.length_b   1.000
_cell.length_c   1.000
_cell.angle_alpha   90.00
_cell.angle_beta   90.00
_cell.angle_gamma   90.00
#
_symmetry.space_group_name_H-M   'P 1'
#
loop_
_entity.id
_entity.type
_entity.pdbx_description
1 polymer ?
#
loop_
_entity_poly.entity_id
_entity_poly.type
_entity_poly.pdbx_seq_one_letter_code
_entity_poly.pdbx_strand_id
1 'polypeptide(L)'
;MPDSLPGLHQLLVDIRYKDAQLWIEEVPKFTGRNIPGSTVAVLFQNVGRIEGIALALGYSLHRVPPTAWQNPLGLGGKRSCASPAEWKRKLKAKAEELYPNVDGITLKTADALLIAHHAMGGER
;
A
#
# COMPACT_ATOMS: atom_id res chain seq x y z
N MET A 1 -3.44 9.35 4.79
CA MET A 1 -2.56 9.08 5.96
C MET A 1 -2.21 10.37 6.66
N PRO A 2 -2.39 10.46 7.97
CA PRO A 2 -2.00 11.68 8.71
C PRO A 2 -0.51 11.95 8.64
N ASP A 3 -0.15 13.23 8.62
CA ASP A 3 1.24 13.66 8.51
C ASP A 3 2.00 13.63 9.84
N SER A 4 1.28 13.59 10.96
CA SER A 4 1.89 13.61 12.29
C SER A 4 1.81 12.26 12.97
N LEU A 5 2.77 11.96 13.86
CA LEU A 5 2.73 10.75 14.68
C LEU A 5 1.48 10.68 15.57
N PRO A 6 1.09 11.76 16.29
CA PRO A 6 -0.15 11.72 17.06
C PRO A 6 -1.38 11.45 16.20
N GLY A 7 -1.46 12.05 15.00
CA GLY A 7 -2.56 11.81 14.09
C GLY A 7 -2.62 10.37 13.57
N LEU A 8 -1.47 9.81 13.25
CA LEU A 8 -1.38 8.41 12.82
C LEU A 8 -1.78 7.47 13.97
N HIS A 9 -1.29 7.72 15.17
CA HIS A 9 -1.64 6.93 16.35
C HIS A 9 -3.16 6.97 16.57
N GLN A 10 -3.76 8.16 16.53
CA GLN A 10 -5.20 8.31 16.74
C GLN A 10 -6.01 7.58 15.66
N LEU A 11 -5.59 7.67 14.39
CA LEU A 11 -6.25 6.95 13.31
C LEU A 11 -6.25 5.45 13.58
N LEU A 12 -5.09 4.89 13.93
CA LEU A 12 -4.95 3.45 14.18
C LEU A 12 -5.72 3.01 15.41
N VAL A 13 -5.82 3.86 16.43
CA VAL A 13 -6.67 3.60 17.59
C VAL A 13 -8.14 3.56 17.20
N ASP A 14 -8.59 4.54 16.40
CA ASP A 14 -10.00 4.67 16.01
C ASP A 14 -10.50 3.50 15.16
N ILE A 15 -9.64 2.95 14.31
CA ILE A 15 -10.02 1.83 13.44
C ILE A 15 -9.65 0.47 14.01
N ARG A 16 -9.04 0.42 15.19
CA ARG A 16 -8.62 -0.83 15.82
C ARG A 16 -9.82 -1.61 16.34
N TYR A 17 -9.84 -2.88 16.06
CA TYR A 17 -10.78 -3.83 16.64
C TYR A 17 -10.05 -5.15 16.86
N LYS A 18 -10.73 -6.12 17.52
CA LYS A 18 -10.12 -7.41 17.80
C LYS A 18 -9.63 -8.07 16.50
N ASP A 19 -8.39 -8.56 16.54
CA ASP A 19 -7.76 -9.25 15.41
C ASP A 19 -7.55 -8.35 14.18
N ALA A 20 -7.42 -7.04 14.40
CA ALA A 20 -7.13 -6.11 13.31
C ALA A 20 -5.77 -6.42 12.68
N GLN A 21 -5.70 -6.32 11.37
CA GLN A 21 -4.49 -6.58 10.59
C GLN A 21 -4.08 -5.32 9.83
N LEU A 22 -2.78 -5.09 9.77
CA LEU A 22 -2.22 -4.04 8.92
C LEU A 22 -1.43 -4.70 7.80
N TRP A 23 -1.85 -4.45 6.58
CA TRP A 23 -1.15 -4.90 5.39
C TRP A 23 -0.45 -3.71 4.76
N ILE A 24 0.85 -3.82 4.57
CA ILE A 24 1.68 -2.73 4.08
C ILE A 24 2.60 -3.26 2.98
N GLU A 25 2.80 -2.45 1.93
CA GLU A 25 3.73 -2.83 0.87
C GLU A 25 5.15 -2.87 1.40
N GLU A 26 5.87 -3.94 1.08
CA GLU A 26 7.26 -4.08 1.47
C GLU A 26 8.13 -3.10 0.69
N VAL A 27 8.90 -2.29 1.41
CA VAL A 27 9.83 -1.36 0.79
C VAL A 27 11.07 -2.15 0.34
N PRO A 28 11.41 -2.12 -0.96
CA PRO A 28 12.59 -2.85 -1.43
C PRO A 28 13.87 -2.27 -0.83
N LYS A 29 14.82 -3.15 -0.55
CA LYS A 29 16.13 -2.74 -0.01
C LYS A 29 16.93 -1.90 -1.01
N PHE A 30 16.70 -2.12 -2.30
CA PHE A 30 17.25 -1.31 -3.38
C PHE A 30 16.13 -0.54 -4.05
N THR A 31 16.24 0.77 -4.02
CA THR A 31 15.20 1.66 -4.54
C THR A 31 15.53 2.25 -5.90
N GLY A 32 16.52 1.69 -6.59
CA GLY A 32 16.91 2.16 -7.91
C GLY A 32 18.02 3.19 -7.86
N ARG A 33 18.63 3.41 -9.03
CA ARG A 33 19.88 4.19 -9.14
C ARG A 33 19.72 5.69 -8.96
N ASN A 34 18.50 6.21 -9.22
CA ASN A 34 18.29 7.65 -9.32
C ASN A 34 17.51 8.24 -8.16
N ILE A 35 17.34 7.49 -7.08
CA ILE A 35 16.62 7.99 -5.91
C ILE A 35 17.64 8.51 -4.90
N PRO A 36 17.54 9.81 -4.50
CA PRO A 36 18.45 10.36 -3.51
C PRO A 36 18.39 9.59 -2.19
N GLY A 37 19.53 9.44 -1.52
CA GLY A 37 19.62 8.77 -0.22
C GLY A 37 18.72 9.38 0.83
N SER A 38 18.55 10.69 0.81
CA SER A 38 17.65 11.38 1.73
C SER A 38 16.19 10.95 1.54
N THR A 39 15.77 10.75 0.29
CA THR A 39 14.41 10.27 -0.02
C THR A 39 14.22 8.85 0.49
N VAL A 40 15.21 7.99 0.30
CA VAL A 40 15.18 6.60 0.80
C VAL A 40 15.07 6.60 2.33
N ALA A 41 15.87 7.42 3.00
CA ALA A 41 15.85 7.50 4.46
C ALA A 41 14.49 7.93 5.00
N VAL A 42 13.86 8.93 4.38
CA VAL A 42 12.52 9.38 4.78
C VAL A 42 11.49 8.25 4.57
N LEU A 43 11.58 7.53 3.45
CA LEU A 43 10.67 6.43 3.15
C LEU A 43 10.76 5.34 4.23
N PHE A 44 11.96 4.87 4.55
CA PHE A 44 12.15 3.85 5.57
C PHE A 44 11.71 4.35 6.96
N GLN A 45 11.95 5.62 7.27
CA GLN A 45 11.53 6.19 8.53
C GLN A 45 10.00 6.18 8.65
N ASN A 46 9.29 6.57 7.59
CA ASN A 46 7.83 6.58 7.59
C ASN A 46 7.24 5.18 7.75
N VAL A 47 7.80 4.21 7.04
CA VAL A 47 7.38 2.81 7.17
C VAL A 47 7.60 2.33 8.62
N GLY A 48 8.76 2.62 9.20
CA GLY A 48 9.07 2.23 10.57
C GLY A 48 8.12 2.84 11.60
N ARG A 49 7.70 4.08 11.38
CA ARG A 49 6.72 4.75 12.26
C ARG A 49 5.37 4.04 12.22
N ILE A 50 4.89 3.72 11.03
CA ILE A 50 3.61 3.02 10.86
C ILE A 50 3.68 1.65 11.51
N GLU A 51 4.72 0.88 11.24
CA GLU A 51 4.88 -0.46 11.80
C GLU A 51 5.00 -0.43 13.33
N GLY A 52 5.79 0.50 13.87
CA GLY A 52 6.00 0.61 15.31
C GLY A 52 4.71 0.93 16.06
N ILE A 53 3.93 1.89 15.55
CA ILE A 53 2.65 2.26 16.18
C ILE A 53 1.66 1.10 16.08
N ALA A 54 1.57 0.47 14.92
CA ALA A 54 0.64 -0.65 14.72
C ALA A 54 0.95 -1.82 15.65
N LEU A 55 2.23 -2.19 15.76
CA LEU A 55 2.64 -3.27 16.66
C LEU A 55 2.36 -2.93 18.12
N ALA A 56 2.61 -1.69 18.54
CA ALA A 56 2.32 -1.23 19.89
C ALA A 56 0.83 -1.29 20.22
N LEU A 57 -0.03 -1.11 19.23
CA LEU A 57 -1.48 -1.18 19.39
C LEU A 57 -2.06 -2.59 19.21
N GLY A 58 -1.20 -3.59 18.95
CA GLY A 58 -1.63 -4.96 18.85
C GLY A 58 -2.09 -5.42 17.48
N TYR A 59 -1.80 -4.64 16.41
CA TYR A 59 -2.08 -5.09 15.06
C TYR A 59 -1.20 -6.25 14.65
N SER A 60 -1.76 -7.18 13.89
CA SER A 60 -0.96 -8.17 13.16
C SER A 60 -0.40 -7.48 11.92
N LEU A 61 0.92 -7.54 11.75
CA LEU A 61 1.60 -6.84 10.67
C LEU A 61 1.96 -7.80 9.54
N HIS A 62 1.56 -7.45 8.32
CA HIS A 62 1.85 -8.22 7.12
C HIS A 62 2.52 -7.33 6.08
N ARG A 63 3.72 -7.69 5.64
CA ARG A 63 4.44 -7.00 4.58
C ARG A 63 4.23 -7.74 3.27
N VAL A 64 3.88 -7.00 2.22
CA VAL A 64 3.56 -7.57 0.91
C VAL A 64 4.46 -6.97 -0.14
N PRO A 65 5.29 -7.78 -0.83
CA PRO A 65 6.07 -7.23 -1.94
C PRO A 65 5.14 -6.85 -3.11
N PRO A 66 5.52 -5.84 -3.90
CA PRO A 66 4.67 -5.39 -5.01
C PRO A 66 4.23 -6.50 -5.96
N THR A 67 5.14 -7.42 -6.28
CA THR A 67 4.83 -8.52 -7.20
C THR A 67 3.75 -9.45 -6.66
N ALA A 68 3.67 -9.62 -5.34
CA ALA A 68 2.71 -10.54 -4.74
C ALA A 68 1.27 -10.09 -4.94
N TRP A 69 1.01 -8.77 -4.88
CA TRP A 69 -0.35 -8.26 -5.08
C TRP A 69 -0.60 -7.80 -6.51
N GLN A 70 0.43 -7.47 -7.28
CA GLN A 70 0.28 -6.99 -8.66
C GLN A 70 0.16 -8.12 -9.68
N ASN A 71 0.98 -9.16 -9.57
CA ASN A 71 0.99 -10.25 -10.55
C ASN A 71 -0.35 -10.95 -10.73
N PRO A 72 -1.08 -11.28 -9.66
CA PRO A 72 -2.37 -11.95 -9.82
C PRO A 72 -3.46 -11.12 -10.51
N LEU A 73 -3.24 -9.79 -10.65
CA LEU A 73 -4.22 -8.93 -11.33
C LEU A 73 -4.24 -9.12 -12.85
N GLY A 74 -3.22 -9.76 -13.41
CA GLY A 74 -3.19 -10.06 -14.84
C GLY A 74 -2.99 -8.84 -15.75
N LEU A 75 -2.34 -7.79 -15.25
CA LEU A 75 -2.15 -6.54 -16.01
C LEU A 75 -0.88 -6.49 -16.87
N GLY A 76 -0.11 -7.57 -16.89
CA GLY A 76 1.08 -7.64 -17.73
C GLY A 76 2.36 -7.10 -17.12
N GLY A 77 2.28 -6.52 -15.93
CA GLY A 77 3.43 -5.99 -15.22
C GLY A 77 3.82 -4.58 -15.62
N LYS A 78 4.56 -3.91 -14.77
CA LYS A 78 4.99 -2.53 -14.94
C LYS A 78 5.84 -2.32 -16.19
N ARG A 79 6.66 -3.32 -16.52
CA ARG A 79 7.57 -3.22 -17.69
C ARG A 79 6.85 -3.23 -19.02
N SER A 80 5.60 -3.69 -19.07
CA SER A 80 4.79 -3.68 -20.30
C SER A 80 4.23 -2.30 -20.62
N CYS A 81 4.37 -1.35 -19.72
CA CYS A 81 3.83 0.00 -19.89
C CYS A 81 4.90 0.96 -20.39
N ALA A 82 4.47 1.96 -21.17
CA ALA A 82 5.37 2.96 -21.73
C ALA A 82 5.90 3.92 -20.65
N SER A 83 5.19 4.09 -19.55
CA SER A 83 5.59 5.00 -18.47
C SER A 83 5.06 4.53 -17.12
N PRO A 84 5.68 5.00 -16.00
CA PRO A 84 5.12 4.74 -14.69
C PRO A 84 3.70 5.27 -14.50
N ALA A 85 3.38 6.39 -15.14
CA ALA A 85 2.03 6.96 -15.08
C ALA A 85 1.00 6.04 -15.72
N GLU A 86 1.36 5.40 -16.84
CA GLU A 86 0.47 4.42 -17.49
C GLU A 86 0.20 3.23 -16.57
N TRP A 87 1.23 2.72 -15.92
CA TRP A 87 1.08 1.62 -14.96
C TRP A 87 0.14 1.99 -13.82
N LYS A 88 0.29 3.19 -13.26
CA LYS A 88 -0.58 3.66 -12.18
C LYS A 88 -2.03 3.79 -12.63
N ARG A 89 -2.26 4.24 -13.86
CA ARG A 89 -3.61 4.32 -14.42
C ARG A 89 -4.23 2.93 -14.61
N LYS A 90 -3.43 1.94 -15.00
CA LYS A 90 -3.89 0.55 -15.11
C LYS A 90 -4.32 0.00 -13.74
N LEU A 91 -3.52 0.26 -12.71
CA LEU A 91 -3.84 -0.17 -11.36
C LEU A 91 -5.13 0.49 -10.86
N LYS A 92 -5.29 1.78 -11.11
CA LYS A 92 -6.50 2.50 -10.74
C LYS A 92 -7.73 1.94 -11.45
N ALA A 93 -7.62 1.71 -12.77
CA ALA A 93 -8.72 1.14 -13.54
C ALA A 93 -9.11 -0.23 -13.02
N LYS A 94 -8.14 -1.05 -12.63
CA LYS A 94 -8.41 -2.37 -12.06
C LYS A 94 -9.12 -2.26 -10.71
N ALA A 95 -8.70 -1.33 -9.87
CA ALA A 95 -9.37 -1.09 -8.59
C ALA A 95 -10.81 -0.66 -8.79
N GLU A 96 -11.07 0.20 -9.75
CA GLU A 96 -12.43 0.64 -10.09
C GLU A 96 -13.28 -0.49 -10.63
N GLU A 97 -12.69 -1.37 -11.43
CA GLU A 97 -13.36 -2.56 -11.96
C GLU A 97 -13.77 -3.53 -10.86
N LEU A 98 -12.85 -3.79 -9.92
CA LEU A 98 -13.10 -4.73 -8.81
C LEU A 98 -14.05 -4.17 -7.76
N TYR A 99 -14.04 -2.87 -7.55
CA TYR A 99 -14.84 -2.21 -6.52
C TYR A 99 -15.63 -1.04 -7.10
N PRO A 100 -16.62 -1.31 -7.98
CA PRO A 100 -17.36 -0.24 -8.65
C PRO A 100 -18.21 0.62 -7.73
N ASN A 101 -18.47 0.15 -6.51
CA ASN A 101 -19.26 0.90 -5.53
C ASN A 101 -18.43 1.79 -4.61
N VAL A 102 -17.11 1.78 -4.77
CA VAL A 102 -16.22 2.65 -3.99
C VAL A 102 -16.01 3.95 -4.77
N ASP A 103 -16.44 5.05 -4.17
CA ASP A 103 -16.28 6.38 -4.76
C ASP A 103 -14.90 6.97 -4.45
N GLY A 104 -14.41 7.81 -5.35
CA GLY A 104 -13.23 8.61 -5.08
C GLY A 104 -11.90 7.87 -5.09
N ILE A 105 -11.81 6.75 -5.81
CA ILE A 105 -10.54 6.04 -5.97
C ILE A 105 -9.57 6.94 -6.75
N THR A 106 -8.40 7.20 -6.15
CA THR A 106 -7.35 8.00 -6.78
C THR A 106 -6.16 7.11 -7.14
N LEU A 107 -5.19 7.66 -7.86
CA LEU A 107 -3.95 6.94 -8.15
C LEU A 107 -3.21 6.51 -6.88
N LYS A 108 -3.33 7.31 -5.81
CA LYS A 108 -2.68 7.01 -4.54
C LYS A 108 -3.44 5.96 -3.72
N THR A 109 -4.75 6.00 -3.73
CA THR A 109 -5.56 5.08 -2.93
C THR A 109 -5.82 3.74 -3.63
N ALA A 110 -5.64 3.68 -4.95
CA ALA A 110 -5.84 2.44 -5.70
C ALA A 110 -4.92 1.32 -5.20
N ASP A 111 -3.65 1.63 -4.94
CA ASP A 111 -2.70 0.64 -4.46
C ASP A 111 -3.13 0.05 -3.12
N ALA A 112 -3.56 0.89 -2.19
CA ALA A 112 -4.03 0.44 -0.88
C ALA A 112 -5.25 -0.47 -1.02
N LEU A 113 -6.18 -0.12 -1.92
CA LEU A 113 -7.37 -0.93 -2.16
C LEU A 113 -7.01 -2.29 -2.77
N LEU A 114 -6.05 -2.32 -3.70
CA LEU A 114 -5.60 -3.57 -4.32
C LEU A 114 -4.81 -4.46 -3.35
N ILE A 115 -4.05 -3.86 -2.43
CA ILE A 115 -3.39 -4.61 -1.36
C ILE A 115 -4.44 -5.23 -0.43
N ALA A 116 -5.47 -4.48 -0.07
CA ALA A 116 -6.57 -5.00 0.73
C ALA A 116 -7.30 -6.15 0.01
N HIS A 117 -7.49 -6.03 -1.30
CA HIS A 117 -8.06 -7.09 -2.12
C HIS A 117 -7.22 -8.37 -2.04
N HIS A 118 -5.90 -8.22 -2.16
CA HIS A 118 -4.96 -9.34 -2.01
C HIS A 118 -5.05 -9.96 -0.61
N ALA A 119 -5.14 -9.13 0.42
CA ALA A 119 -5.25 -9.61 1.81
C ALA A 119 -6.51 -10.44 2.04
N MET A 120 -7.57 -10.16 1.29
CA MET A 120 -8.83 -10.91 1.36
C MET A 120 -8.84 -12.16 0.46
N GLY A 121 -7.70 -12.58 -0.05
CA GLY A 121 -7.57 -13.77 -0.88
C GLY A 121 -7.69 -13.51 -2.37
N GLY A 122 -7.76 -12.27 -2.82
CA GLY A 122 -7.84 -11.91 -4.24
C GLY A 122 -9.18 -12.20 -4.89
N GLU A 123 -10.22 -12.51 -4.12
CA GLU A 123 -11.56 -12.82 -4.66
C GLU A 123 -12.53 -11.68 -4.39
N ARG A 124 -13.53 -11.60 -5.26
CA ARG A 124 -14.58 -10.61 -5.19
C ARG A 124 -15.91 -11.25 -4.87
#